data_2ffe2ce68e1f19ecbc5d12d13c47c618
#
_entry.id   2ffe2ce68e1f19ecbc5d12d13c47c618
#
_cell.length_a   1.000
_cell.length_b   1.000
_cell.length_c   1.000
_cell.angle_alpha   90.00
_cell.angle_beta   90.00
_cell.angle_gamma   90.00
#
_symmetry.space_group_name_H-M   'P 1'
#
loop_
_entity.id
_entity.type
_entity.pdbx_description
1 polymer ?
#
loop_
_entity_poly.entity_id
_entity_poly.type
_entity_poly.pdbx_seq_one_letter_code
_entity_poly.pdbx_strand_id
1 'polypeptide(L)'
;MRNKLILVVMACAFALCITPRAFGQANASFTGTVTDKSGSVIAGASVTVLSQDTGATRSAITDDAGHYLIPLLPVGIYTLRVEYKGFQTSERKDVKLQVDEGRELDFSLQPASVSSQVEVSATEVAVETTNGSLGQVITSQEVAELPLNGRDFVQLANLTPGTITESNPNSFFTSAASSEVAARGSFSLSVGGSRANSTDWLLDGNDNNELTAGGIAILPSIDAIQEFKVLTYTYSAEYGTRAGPTVLVTTKSGSNDFHGSLFEFFRNTDLDAKSFFASSTETFNLNQYGGSLGGPIQKNKTFFFVDIEQKNQRKGIPFTGLVPSLAMRTGDFSNDVFGNALAPGAIINPNVGGAPDVNFQCDSSGNPLPANSDGSQAAGTDCNKIPSGLINPIGQALINLYPMSNASNQPLDYNYVNEPVRKLNEKKFDVKLDHNFSPADSLMARFSYDQANSYVPGGAPGFAEESAFGSNQGIINHGRNAVISETHVFSPNTVNQITGGYNRIFDYISSQGTGTCESQIIGGGIPGANLDCGGGTTCIPGGVSCGLTSVQLDGGYWSLGDRG
;
A
#
# COMPACT_ATOMS: atom_id res chain seq x y z
N MET A 1 -47.68 31.91 8.16
CA MET A 1 -47.58 30.47 8.41
C MET A 1 -46.94 29.74 7.19
N ARG A 2 -47.35 30.00 5.94
CA ARG A 2 -46.86 29.34 4.72
C ARG A 2 -45.35 29.40 4.52
N ASN A 3 -44.70 30.55 4.79
CA ASN A 3 -43.25 30.71 4.61
C ASN A 3 -42.42 29.99 5.70
N LYS A 4 -42.95 29.83 6.92
CA LYS A 4 -42.27 29.03 7.97
C LYS A 4 -42.35 27.55 7.67
N LEU A 5 -43.47 27.08 7.09
CA LEU A 5 -43.61 25.67 6.67
C LEU A 5 -42.69 25.33 5.53
N ILE A 6 -42.52 26.23 4.54
CA ILE A 6 -41.56 26.06 3.41
C ILE A 6 -40.12 26.02 3.92
N LEU A 7 -39.76 26.86 4.89
CA LEU A 7 -38.42 26.87 5.49
C LEU A 7 -38.13 25.57 6.27
N VAL A 8 -39.12 25.05 7.01
CA VAL A 8 -38.99 23.76 7.70
C VAL A 8 -38.89 22.59 6.71
N VAL A 9 -39.70 22.58 5.65
CA VAL A 9 -39.63 21.55 4.60
C VAL A 9 -38.30 21.63 3.84
N MET A 10 -37.80 22.82 3.53
CA MET A 10 -36.47 22.99 2.93
C MET A 10 -35.33 22.56 3.88
N ALA A 11 -35.43 22.89 5.17
CA ALA A 11 -34.45 22.46 6.16
C ALA A 11 -34.46 20.92 6.34
N CYS A 12 -35.66 20.31 6.37
CA CYS A 12 -35.79 18.84 6.38
C CYS A 12 -35.30 18.18 5.09
N ALA A 13 -35.59 18.78 3.92
CA ALA A 13 -35.08 18.29 2.65
C ALA A 13 -33.56 18.44 2.54
N PHE A 14 -32.98 19.54 3.05
CA PHE A 14 -31.55 19.75 3.12
C PHE A 14 -30.87 18.79 4.12
N ALA A 15 -31.49 18.50 5.26
CA ALA A 15 -31.04 17.49 6.20
C ALA A 15 -31.11 16.06 5.64
N LEU A 16 -32.09 15.75 4.79
CA LEU A 16 -32.21 14.48 4.06
C LEU A 16 -31.22 14.35 2.89
N CYS A 17 -30.72 15.46 2.34
CA CYS A 17 -29.67 15.46 1.31
C CYS A 17 -28.27 15.28 1.89
N ILE A 18 -28.06 15.50 3.20
CA ILE A 18 -26.85 15.14 3.93
C ILE A 18 -27.08 13.69 4.41
N THR A 19 -27.09 12.73 3.49
CA THR A 19 -26.99 11.34 3.88
C THR A 19 -25.56 11.10 4.36
N PRO A 20 -25.30 10.98 5.68
CA PRO A 20 -24.01 10.51 6.14
C PRO A 20 -23.83 9.13 5.50
N ARG A 21 -22.72 8.89 4.83
CA ARG A 21 -22.32 7.54 4.45
C ARG A 21 -22.22 6.79 5.78
N ALA A 22 -23.10 5.82 6.01
CA ALA A 22 -22.98 4.95 7.16
C ALA A 22 -21.75 4.08 6.92
N PHE A 23 -20.68 4.35 7.66
CA PHE A 23 -19.52 3.48 7.72
C PHE A 23 -19.77 2.49 8.86
N GLY A 24 -19.78 1.20 8.54
CA GLY A 24 -19.82 0.15 9.54
C GLY A 24 -18.51 0.19 10.35
N GLN A 25 -18.61 0.17 11.67
CA GLN A 25 -17.44 -0.02 12.53
C GLN A 25 -17.29 -1.52 12.78
N ALA A 26 -16.05 -2.02 12.78
CA ALA A 26 -15.70 -3.41 13.09
C ALA A 26 -15.91 -3.71 14.59
N ASN A 27 -17.17 -3.66 15.02
CA ASN A 27 -17.59 -3.93 16.39
C ASN A 27 -18.08 -5.35 16.53
N ALA A 28 -17.90 -5.90 17.71
CA ALA A 28 -18.39 -7.22 18.05
C ALA A 28 -19.55 -7.15 19.05
N SER A 29 -20.21 -8.27 19.29
CA SER A 29 -21.36 -8.36 20.19
C SER A 29 -21.39 -9.68 20.93
N PHE A 30 -21.98 -9.66 22.13
CA PHE A 30 -22.45 -10.87 22.80
C PHE A 30 -23.96 -10.98 22.71
N THR A 31 -24.43 -12.18 22.41
CA THR A 31 -25.85 -12.53 22.42
C THR A 31 -26.05 -13.89 23.06
N GLY A 32 -27.28 -14.24 23.39
CA GLY A 32 -27.61 -15.56 23.93
C GLY A 32 -28.90 -15.56 24.68
N THR A 33 -29.22 -16.71 25.26
CA THR A 33 -30.44 -16.95 26.03
C THR A 33 -30.12 -17.32 27.46
N VAL A 34 -30.92 -16.79 28.38
CA VAL A 34 -30.86 -17.17 29.80
C VAL A 34 -32.05 -18.05 30.15
N THR A 35 -31.76 -19.27 30.63
CA THR A 35 -32.77 -20.27 31.03
C THR A 35 -32.54 -20.71 32.47
N ASP A 36 -33.55 -21.34 33.04
CA ASP A 36 -33.41 -22.10 34.26
C ASP A 36 -32.90 -23.55 33.97
N LYS A 37 -32.71 -24.35 35.03
CA LYS A 37 -32.25 -25.73 34.92
C LYS A 37 -33.29 -26.63 34.19
N SER A 38 -34.57 -26.25 34.14
CA SER A 38 -35.64 -26.96 33.41
C SER A 38 -35.72 -26.60 31.94
N GLY A 39 -34.92 -25.59 31.46
CA GLY A 39 -34.99 -25.06 30.13
C GLY A 39 -36.03 -23.95 29.94
N SER A 40 -36.67 -23.49 31.04
CA SER A 40 -37.60 -22.35 30.96
C SER A 40 -36.81 -21.05 30.87
N VAL A 41 -37.26 -20.15 29.97
CA VAL A 41 -36.60 -18.87 29.75
C VAL A 41 -36.75 -17.93 30.97
N ILE A 42 -35.75 -17.14 31.26
CA ILE A 42 -35.73 -16.17 32.35
C ILE A 42 -35.74 -14.77 31.77
N ALA A 43 -36.88 -14.09 31.83
CA ALA A 43 -37.01 -12.68 31.48
C ALA A 43 -36.55 -11.79 32.63
N GLY A 44 -35.93 -10.63 32.30
CA GLY A 44 -35.49 -9.65 33.28
C GLY A 44 -34.21 -10.01 34.01
N ALA A 45 -33.45 -10.99 33.57
CA ALA A 45 -32.11 -11.27 34.09
C ALA A 45 -31.12 -10.20 33.62
N SER A 46 -30.24 -9.80 34.54
CA SER A 46 -29.15 -8.84 34.22
C SER A 46 -27.92 -9.58 33.74
N VAL A 47 -27.50 -9.30 32.51
CA VAL A 47 -26.27 -9.80 31.91
C VAL A 47 -25.25 -8.66 31.88
N THR A 48 -24.14 -8.80 32.57
CA THR A 48 -23.07 -7.80 32.63
C THR A 48 -21.81 -8.37 32.01
N VAL A 49 -21.19 -7.61 31.10
CA VAL A 49 -19.86 -7.88 30.55
C VAL A 49 -18.86 -6.92 31.17
N LEU A 50 -17.70 -7.44 31.56
CA LEU A 50 -16.57 -6.71 32.11
C LEU A 50 -15.36 -6.96 31.20
N SER A 51 -14.80 -5.92 30.61
CA SER A 51 -13.51 -5.99 29.92
C SER A 51 -12.40 -6.23 30.93
N GLN A 52 -11.61 -7.25 30.74
CA GLN A 52 -10.48 -7.57 31.64
C GLN A 52 -9.34 -6.56 31.49
N ASP A 53 -9.12 -6.06 30.28
CA ASP A 53 -8.04 -5.13 29.97
C ASP A 53 -8.28 -3.72 30.52
N THR A 54 -9.53 -3.24 30.44
CA THR A 54 -9.87 -1.85 30.75
C THR A 54 -10.72 -1.67 31.99
N GLY A 55 -11.34 -2.75 32.49
CA GLY A 55 -12.31 -2.67 33.59
C GLY A 55 -13.65 -2.04 33.17
N ALA A 56 -13.86 -1.76 31.88
CA ALA A 56 -15.11 -1.22 31.37
C ALA A 56 -16.24 -2.25 31.49
N THR A 57 -17.43 -1.78 31.91
CA THR A 57 -18.60 -2.64 32.09
C THR A 57 -19.75 -2.19 31.20
N ARG A 58 -20.49 -3.17 30.65
CA ARG A 58 -21.79 -2.95 29.98
C ARG A 58 -22.80 -3.99 30.44
N SER A 59 -24.07 -3.63 30.45
CA SER A 59 -25.13 -4.54 30.88
C SER A 59 -26.32 -4.52 29.94
N ALA A 60 -26.95 -5.66 29.79
CA ALA A 60 -28.25 -5.82 29.13
C ALA A 60 -29.21 -6.57 30.06
N ILE A 61 -30.51 -6.44 29.78
CA ILE A 61 -31.57 -7.17 30.49
C ILE A 61 -32.22 -8.13 29.48
N THR A 62 -32.46 -9.38 29.88
CA THR A 62 -33.13 -10.35 29.01
C THR A 62 -34.58 -9.93 28.74
N ASP A 63 -35.02 -10.12 27.50
CA ASP A 63 -36.41 -9.91 27.07
C ASP A 63 -37.36 -11.02 27.55
N ASP A 64 -38.63 -10.95 27.11
CA ASP A 64 -39.66 -11.93 27.49
C ASP A 64 -39.35 -13.36 26.97
N ALA A 65 -38.52 -13.50 25.97
CA ALA A 65 -38.03 -14.78 25.44
C ALA A 65 -36.69 -15.24 26.09
N GLY A 66 -36.20 -14.47 27.09
CA GLY A 66 -34.94 -14.75 27.76
C GLY A 66 -33.69 -14.37 26.96
N HIS A 67 -33.85 -13.71 25.80
CA HIS A 67 -32.71 -13.29 24.97
C HIS A 67 -32.07 -12.00 25.48
N TYR A 68 -30.74 -11.92 25.31
CA TYR A 68 -29.98 -10.69 25.55
C TYR A 68 -29.06 -10.39 24.35
N LEU A 69 -28.77 -9.10 24.16
CA LEU A 69 -27.82 -8.60 23.16
C LEU A 69 -27.02 -7.45 23.77
N ILE A 70 -25.68 -7.54 23.71
CA ILE A 70 -24.75 -6.48 24.11
C ILE A 70 -23.89 -6.13 22.88
N PRO A 71 -24.32 -5.13 22.08
CA PRO A 71 -23.66 -4.77 20.83
C PRO A 71 -22.53 -3.77 21.04
N LEU A 72 -21.79 -3.52 19.96
CA LEU A 72 -20.78 -2.47 19.85
C LEU A 72 -19.67 -2.57 20.92
N LEU A 73 -19.19 -3.77 21.16
CA LEU A 73 -18.09 -4.04 22.07
C LEU A 73 -16.75 -4.01 21.32
N PRO A 74 -15.71 -3.40 21.88
CA PRO A 74 -14.34 -3.55 21.37
C PRO A 74 -13.87 -5.01 21.39
N VAL A 75 -12.92 -5.34 20.55
CA VAL A 75 -12.23 -6.63 20.61
C VAL A 75 -11.44 -6.76 21.92
N GLY A 76 -11.38 -7.94 22.50
CA GLY A 76 -10.68 -8.15 23.78
C GLY A 76 -11.13 -9.39 24.55
N ILE A 77 -10.72 -9.46 25.81
CA ILE A 77 -11.06 -10.55 26.72
C ILE A 77 -12.06 -10.05 27.76
N TYR A 78 -13.11 -10.80 27.95
CA TYR A 78 -14.24 -10.41 28.77
C TYR A 78 -14.58 -11.44 29.83
N THR A 79 -15.16 -10.95 30.94
CA THR A 79 -15.89 -11.75 31.91
C THR A 79 -17.38 -11.42 31.79
N LEU A 80 -18.21 -12.44 31.54
CA LEU A 80 -19.66 -12.29 31.51
C LEU A 80 -20.25 -12.81 32.82
N ARG A 81 -21.20 -12.04 33.39
CA ARG A 81 -21.88 -12.35 34.64
C ARG A 81 -23.38 -12.19 34.48
N VAL A 82 -24.13 -13.22 34.88
CA VAL A 82 -25.61 -13.21 34.81
C VAL A 82 -26.18 -13.33 36.21
N GLU A 83 -27.11 -12.41 36.54
CA GLU A 83 -27.77 -12.33 37.84
C GLU A 83 -29.29 -12.23 37.68
N TYR A 84 -29.99 -13.00 38.49
CA TYR A 84 -31.43 -12.91 38.62
C TYR A 84 -31.89 -13.27 40.04
N LYS A 85 -32.90 -12.53 40.52
CA LYS A 85 -33.36 -12.69 41.93
C LYS A 85 -33.90 -14.12 42.17
N GLY A 86 -33.34 -14.80 43.15
CA GLY A 86 -33.73 -16.19 43.51
C GLY A 86 -32.91 -17.25 42.77
N PHE A 87 -31.93 -16.86 41.98
CA PHE A 87 -30.99 -17.76 41.31
C PHE A 87 -29.55 -17.52 41.73
N GLN A 88 -28.69 -18.49 41.51
CA GLN A 88 -27.26 -18.34 41.70
C GLN A 88 -26.68 -17.52 40.56
N THR A 89 -25.71 -16.65 40.88
CA THR A 89 -24.94 -15.92 39.87
C THR A 89 -24.11 -16.91 39.03
N SER A 90 -24.23 -16.79 37.71
CA SER A 90 -23.40 -17.54 36.77
C SER A 90 -22.33 -16.61 36.17
N GLU A 91 -21.08 -17.06 36.09
CA GLU A 91 -19.97 -16.27 35.57
C GLU A 91 -19.16 -17.10 34.58
N ARG A 92 -18.79 -16.52 33.42
CA ARG A 92 -17.82 -17.07 32.46
C ARG A 92 -16.68 -16.09 32.31
N LYS A 93 -15.46 -16.52 32.58
CA LYS A 93 -14.23 -15.75 32.44
C LYS A 93 -13.50 -16.11 31.16
N ASP A 94 -12.56 -15.24 30.78
CA ASP A 94 -11.61 -15.44 29.68
C ASP A 94 -12.29 -15.65 28.32
N VAL A 95 -13.45 -15.00 28.14
CA VAL A 95 -14.21 -15.06 26.88
C VAL A 95 -13.60 -14.07 25.90
N LYS A 96 -12.89 -14.58 24.89
CA LYS A 96 -12.31 -13.75 23.84
C LYS A 96 -13.40 -13.33 22.86
N LEU A 97 -13.43 -12.06 22.49
CA LEU A 97 -14.29 -11.46 21.47
C LEU A 97 -13.43 -10.89 20.36
N GLN A 98 -13.65 -11.34 19.12
CA GLN A 98 -12.87 -10.97 17.94
C GLN A 98 -13.58 -9.89 17.10
N VAL A 99 -12.85 -9.33 16.14
CA VAL A 99 -13.37 -8.30 15.24
C VAL A 99 -14.55 -8.81 14.41
N ASP A 100 -15.63 -8.04 14.37
CA ASP A 100 -16.87 -8.36 13.65
C ASP A 100 -17.44 -9.76 14.02
N GLU A 101 -17.31 -10.13 15.31
CA GLU A 101 -17.83 -11.39 15.85
C GLU A 101 -19.16 -11.15 16.59
N GLY A 102 -20.21 -11.87 16.20
CA GLY A 102 -21.41 -12.02 17.00
C GLY A 102 -21.34 -13.32 17.80
N ARG A 103 -20.86 -13.25 19.06
CA ARG A 103 -20.64 -14.43 19.88
C ARG A 103 -21.87 -14.78 20.69
N GLU A 104 -22.40 -15.98 20.44
CA GLU A 104 -23.56 -16.52 21.17
C GLU A 104 -23.09 -17.27 22.42
N LEU A 105 -23.65 -16.91 23.59
CA LEU A 105 -23.34 -17.53 24.88
C LEU A 105 -24.62 -17.69 25.68
N ASP A 106 -25.07 -18.92 25.86
CA ASP A 106 -26.24 -19.26 26.66
C ASP A 106 -25.87 -19.53 28.12
N PHE A 107 -26.77 -19.13 29.02
CA PHE A 107 -26.62 -19.34 30.45
C PHE A 107 -27.79 -20.11 31.02
N SER A 108 -27.51 -21.17 31.80
CA SER A 108 -28.51 -21.89 32.58
C SER A 108 -28.30 -21.59 34.06
N LEU A 109 -29.26 -20.88 34.66
CA LEU A 109 -29.20 -20.48 36.06
C LEU A 109 -29.75 -21.57 36.98
N GLN A 110 -29.14 -21.75 38.13
CA GLN A 110 -29.62 -22.65 39.16
C GLN A 110 -30.33 -21.88 40.28
N PRO A 111 -31.39 -22.43 40.90
CA PRO A 111 -32.04 -21.82 42.04
C PRO A 111 -31.04 -21.57 43.16
N ALA A 112 -31.17 -20.44 43.88
CA ALA A 112 -30.31 -20.09 44.97
C ALA A 112 -30.47 -21.09 46.14
N SER A 113 -29.51 -22.02 46.26
CA SER A 113 -29.28 -22.77 47.47
C SER A 113 -28.07 -22.14 48.18
N VAL A 114 -28.05 -22.13 49.48
CA VAL A 114 -27.05 -21.44 50.28
C VAL A 114 -25.62 -21.72 49.78
N SER A 115 -25.00 -20.66 49.23
CA SER A 115 -23.59 -20.52 48.93
C SER A 115 -22.94 -21.50 47.91
N SER A 116 -23.02 -21.16 46.61
CA SER A 116 -21.95 -21.52 45.63
C SER A 116 -22.06 -20.66 44.39
N GLN A 117 -21.01 -19.99 44.05
CA GLN A 117 -20.81 -19.40 42.74
C GLN A 117 -20.39 -20.50 41.76
N VAL A 118 -21.08 -20.66 40.65
CA VAL A 118 -20.68 -21.62 39.62
C VAL A 118 -19.76 -20.88 38.62
N GLU A 119 -18.48 -21.18 38.70
CA GLU A 119 -17.48 -20.73 37.74
C GLU A 119 -17.41 -21.77 36.62
N VAL A 120 -17.69 -21.37 35.38
CA VAL A 120 -17.51 -22.20 34.19
C VAL A 120 -16.35 -21.60 33.39
N SER A 121 -15.23 -22.28 33.33
CA SER A 121 -14.14 -21.91 32.40
C SER A 121 -14.52 -22.34 30.98
N ALA A 122 -14.64 -21.41 30.08
CA ALA A 122 -15.03 -21.68 28.71
C ALA A 122 -13.82 -22.03 27.85
N THR A 123 -13.63 -23.31 27.55
CA THR A 123 -12.74 -23.80 26.48
C THR A 123 -13.58 -24.23 25.27
N GLU A 124 -14.65 -23.51 24.96
CA GLU A 124 -15.48 -23.85 23.82
C GLU A 124 -14.89 -23.21 22.54
N VAL A 125 -14.75 -24.04 21.49
CA VAL A 125 -14.47 -23.54 20.13
C VAL A 125 -15.64 -22.65 19.75
N ALA A 126 -15.36 -21.37 19.57
CA ALA A 126 -16.37 -20.40 19.13
C ALA A 126 -16.82 -20.75 17.71
N VAL A 127 -18.07 -21.17 17.56
CA VAL A 127 -18.73 -21.27 16.27
C VAL A 127 -19.56 -20.00 16.10
N GLU A 128 -19.27 -19.23 15.07
CA GLU A 128 -20.06 -18.03 14.74
C GLU A 128 -21.40 -18.47 14.17
N THR A 129 -22.49 -18.29 14.95
CA THR A 129 -23.84 -18.73 14.59
C THR A 129 -24.77 -17.57 14.24
N THR A 130 -24.37 -16.34 14.58
CA THR A 130 -25.21 -15.13 14.48
C THR A 130 -24.95 -14.31 13.23
N ASN A 131 -23.84 -14.55 12.55
CA ASN A 131 -23.40 -13.82 11.37
C ASN A 131 -23.17 -14.79 10.21
N GLY A 132 -23.80 -14.53 9.07
CA GLY A 132 -23.62 -15.32 7.84
C GLY A 132 -22.40 -14.93 7.01
N SER A 133 -21.56 -14.02 7.50
CA SER A 133 -20.36 -13.56 6.80
C SER A 133 -19.32 -14.67 6.73
N LEU A 134 -18.80 -14.89 5.53
CA LEU A 134 -17.65 -15.78 5.34
C LEU A 134 -16.35 -14.99 5.42
N GLY A 135 -15.48 -15.41 6.28
CA GLY A 135 -14.19 -14.73 6.48
C GLY A 135 -13.29 -15.43 7.47
N GLN A 136 -12.11 -14.89 7.68
CA GLN A 136 -11.17 -15.39 8.66
C GLN A 136 -10.56 -14.24 9.44
N VAL A 137 -10.44 -14.43 10.75
CA VAL A 137 -9.70 -13.51 11.63
C VAL A 137 -8.25 -13.98 11.68
N ILE A 138 -7.34 -13.04 11.48
CA ILE A 138 -5.91 -13.19 11.72
C ILE A 138 -5.60 -12.48 13.03
N THR A 139 -5.18 -13.27 14.01
CA THR A 139 -5.00 -12.84 15.40
C THR A 139 -3.72 -12.04 15.60
N SER A 140 -3.64 -11.30 16.73
CA SER A 140 -2.42 -10.57 17.10
C SER A 140 -1.18 -11.46 17.19
N GLN A 141 -1.34 -12.70 17.62
CA GLN A 141 -0.25 -13.66 17.68
C GLN A 141 0.25 -14.03 16.28
N GLU A 142 -0.65 -14.36 15.35
CA GLU A 142 -0.28 -14.66 13.96
C GLU A 142 0.36 -13.46 13.28
N VAL A 143 -0.15 -12.24 13.52
CA VAL A 143 0.43 -11.00 12.98
C VAL A 143 1.86 -10.78 13.50
N ALA A 144 2.11 -11.06 14.77
CA ALA A 144 3.40 -10.80 15.40
C ALA A 144 4.46 -11.89 15.15
N GLU A 145 4.04 -13.17 15.09
CA GLU A 145 4.96 -14.33 15.12
C GLU A 145 5.23 -14.93 13.73
N LEU A 146 4.31 -14.76 12.76
CA LEU A 146 4.53 -15.32 11.43
C LEU A 146 5.58 -14.50 10.67
N PRO A 147 6.49 -15.17 9.94
CA PRO A 147 7.54 -14.48 9.21
C PRO A 147 6.96 -13.70 8.01
N LEU A 148 7.19 -12.41 7.98
CA LEU A 148 6.71 -11.50 6.94
C LEU A 148 7.88 -10.82 6.23
N ASN A 149 7.83 -10.81 4.90
CA ASN A 149 8.80 -10.08 4.12
C ASN A 149 8.51 -8.57 4.18
N GLY A 150 9.39 -7.81 4.82
CA GLY A 150 9.27 -6.37 4.98
C GLY A 150 8.19 -5.93 5.98
N ARG A 151 7.71 -6.84 6.85
CA ARG A 151 6.68 -6.59 7.87
C ARG A 151 5.37 -6.05 7.29
N ASP A 152 4.92 -6.68 6.21
CA ASP A 152 3.67 -6.36 5.54
C ASP A 152 2.58 -7.36 5.95
N PHE A 153 1.61 -6.89 6.76
CA PHE A 153 0.54 -7.72 7.28
C PHE A 153 -0.42 -8.23 6.19
N VAL A 154 -0.51 -7.54 5.05
CA VAL A 154 -1.40 -7.94 3.94
C VAL A 154 -1.06 -9.33 3.42
N GLN A 155 0.21 -9.75 3.53
CA GLN A 155 0.64 -11.10 3.15
C GLN A 155 -0.09 -12.19 3.95
N LEU A 156 -0.47 -11.91 5.20
CA LEU A 156 -1.22 -12.86 6.04
C LEU A 156 -2.67 -13.06 5.58
N ALA A 157 -3.21 -12.17 4.76
CA ALA A 157 -4.51 -12.39 4.16
C ALA A 157 -4.55 -13.66 3.29
N ASN A 158 -3.40 -14.14 2.80
CA ASN A 158 -3.28 -15.43 2.09
C ASN A 158 -3.60 -16.66 2.96
N LEU A 159 -3.67 -16.50 4.28
CA LEU A 159 -4.16 -17.56 5.18
C LEU A 159 -5.66 -17.78 5.04
N THR A 160 -6.39 -16.80 4.48
CA THR A 160 -7.83 -16.91 4.23
C THR A 160 -8.07 -17.68 2.93
N PRO A 161 -8.87 -18.74 2.95
CA PRO A 161 -9.15 -19.54 1.75
C PRO A 161 -9.70 -18.71 0.58
N GLY A 162 -9.18 -18.94 -0.61
CA GLY A 162 -9.60 -18.24 -1.83
C GLY A 162 -9.02 -16.85 -2.02
N THR A 163 -8.09 -16.44 -1.16
CA THR A 163 -7.43 -15.14 -1.18
C THR A 163 -6.07 -15.24 -1.88
N ILE A 164 -5.78 -14.24 -2.70
CA ILE A 164 -4.50 -14.05 -3.37
C ILE A 164 -4.06 -12.61 -3.15
N THR A 165 -2.87 -12.42 -2.59
CA THR A 165 -2.21 -11.11 -2.57
C THR A 165 -1.31 -11.02 -3.79
N GLU A 166 -1.56 -10.07 -4.65
CA GLU A 166 -0.77 -9.82 -5.86
C GLU A 166 -0.24 -8.39 -5.84
N SER A 167 0.90 -8.18 -6.49
CA SER A 167 1.26 -6.84 -6.90
C SER A 167 0.22 -6.37 -7.92
N ASN A 168 -0.48 -5.29 -7.62
CA ASN A 168 -1.53 -4.78 -8.50
C ASN A 168 -0.92 -4.41 -9.88
N PRO A 169 -1.32 -5.08 -10.98
CA PRO A 169 -0.79 -4.77 -12.30
C PRO A 169 -1.17 -3.36 -12.81
N ASN A 170 -2.17 -2.73 -12.18
CA ASN A 170 -2.56 -1.34 -12.44
C ASN A 170 -1.86 -0.35 -11.49
N SER A 171 -0.98 -0.82 -10.63
CA SER A 171 -0.14 0.06 -9.81
C SER A 171 0.76 0.87 -10.72
N PHE A 172 0.76 2.19 -10.57
CA PHE A 172 1.70 3.07 -11.27
C PHE A 172 3.16 2.80 -10.91
N PHE A 173 3.42 1.89 -9.97
CA PHE A 173 4.74 1.55 -9.42
C PHE A 173 5.12 0.10 -9.71
N THR A 174 4.83 -0.37 -10.91
CA THR A 174 4.82 -1.80 -11.28
C THR A 174 6.15 -2.53 -11.15
N SER A 175 7.29 -1.88 -10.98
CA SER A 175 8.53 -2.64 -11.13
C SER A 175 9.23 -3.02 -9.82
N ALA A 176 9.43 -2.14 -8.89
CA ALA A 176 10.31 -2.51 -7.77
C ALA A 176 9.93 -1.90 -6.41
N ALA A 177 9.09 -0.88 -6.42
CA ALA A 177 8.68 -0.19 -5.18
C ALA A 177 7.30 -0.64 -4.69
N SER A 178 6.53 -1.29 -5.53
CA SER A 178 5.11 -1.56 -5.32
C SER A 178 4.78 -2.53 -4.19
N SER A 179 5.70 -3.39 -3.80
CA SER A 179 5.46 -4.39 -2.74
C SER A 179 6.02 -4.00 -1.37
N GLU A 180 6.58 -2.80 -1.23
CA GLU A 180 7.35 -2.45 -0.03
C GLU A 180 6.85 -1.18 0.68
N VAL A 181 5.93 -0.45 0.07
CA VAL A 181 5.33 0.77 0.64
C VAL A 181 3.86 0.87 0.30
N ALA A 182 3.09 1.48 1.18
CA ALA A 182 1.72 1.90 0.88
C ALA A 182 1.79 3.05 -0.14
N ALA A 183 1.80 2.70 -1.41
CA ALA A 183 1.75 3.63 -2.53
C ALA A 183 0.60 3.22 -3.43
N ARG A 184 0.14 4.09 -4.33
CA ARG A 184 -0.99 3.86 -5.25
C ARG A 184 -1.07 2.43 -5.75
N GLY A 185 -1.96 1.62 -5.15
CA GLY A 185 -2.21 0.25 -5.56
C GLY A 185 -1.08 -0.75 -5.31
N SER A 186 -0.14 -0.43 -4.41
CA SER A 186 1.00 -1.30 -4.09
C SER A 186 0.58 -2.65 -3.53
N PHE A 187 -0.46 -2.63 -2.70
CA PHE A 187 -1.02 -3.83 -2.09
C PHE A 187 -2.41 -4.06 -2.64
N SER A 188 -2.61 -5.22 -3.20
CA SER A 188 -3.89 -5.65 -3.70
C SER A 188 -4.24 -7.02 -3.16
N LEU A 189 -5.53 -7.21 -2.94
CA LEU A 189 -6.11 -8.44 -2.47
C LEU A 189 -7.22 -8.85 -3.42
N SER A 190 -7.13 -10.06 -3.94
CA SER A 190 -8.17 -10.68 -4.74
C SER A 190 -8.74 -11.88 -4.00
N VAL A 191 -10.06 -12.00 -3.97
CA VAL A 191 -10.76 -13.14 -3.38
C VAL A 191 -11.71 -13.70 -4.41
N GLY A 192 -11.62 -15.01 -4.66
CA GLY A 192 -12.51 -15.71 -5.57
C GLY A 192 -12.54 -15.16 -7.00
N GLY A 193 -11.45 -14.58 -7.47
CA GLY A 193 -11.36 -13.98 -8.80
C GLY A 193 -11.88 -12.55 -8.90
N SER A 194 -12.14 -11.86 -7.77
CA SER A 194 -12.45 -10.44 -7.77
C SER A 194 -11.28 -9.61 -8.31
N ARG A 195 -11.55 -8.39 -8.77
CA ARG A 195 -10.48 -7.50 -9.22
C ARG A 195 -9.62 -7.05 -8.03
N ALA A 196 -8.33 -6.98 -8.23
CA ALA A 196 -7.35 -6.59 -7.22
C ALA A 196 -7.63 -5.22 -6.57
N ASN A 197 -8.24 -4.28 -7.31
CA ASN A 197 -8.59 -2.94 -6.83
C ASN A 197 -10.00 -2.81 -6.27
N SER A 198 -10.71 -3.93 -6.07
CA SER A 198 -12.09 -3.94 -5.55
C SER A 198 -12.19 -4.20 -4.05
N THR A 199 -11.06 -4.38 -3.37
CA THR A 199 -11.01 -4.58 -1.92
C THR A 199 -11.38 -3.31 -1.17
N ASP A 200 -12.20 -3.44 -0.14
CA ASP A 200 -12.55 -2.38 0.80
C ASP A 200 -11.67 -2.49 2.05
N TRP A 201 -10.90 -1.45 2.34
CA TRP A 201 -9.97 -1.41 3.47
C TRP A 201 -10.52 -0.49 4.55
N LEU A 202 -10.77 -1.03 5.72
CA LEU A 202 -11.22 -0.26 6.89
C LEU A 202 -10.20 -0.37 8.01
N LEU A 203 -9.88 0.76 8.65
CA LEU A 203 -8.96 0.87 9.79
C LEU A 203 -9.69 1.49 10.98
N ASP A 204 -9.96 0.69 12.02
CA ASP A 204 -10.86 1.01 13.13
C ASP A 204 -12.21 1.56 12.65
N GLY A 205 -12.77 0.94 11.62
CA GLY A 205 -14.05 1.33 11.01
C GLY A 205 -14.01 2.56 10.11
N ASN A 206 -12.87 3.22 9.96
CA ASN A 206 -12.71 4.33 9.02
C ASN A 206 -12.18 3.86 7.67
N ASP A 207 -12.63 4.53 6.59
CA ASP A 207 -12.12 4.32 5.24
C ASP A 207 -10.60 4.48 5.19
N ASN A 208 -9.91 3.47 4.67
CA ASN A 208 -8.47 3.42 4.46
C ASN A 208 -8.11 3.09 3.01
N ASN A 209 -9.00 3.43 2.09
CA ASN A 209 -8.82 3.17 0.68
C ASN A 209 -8.02 4.27 -0.02
N GLU A 210 -7.13 3.87 -0.91
CA GLU A 210 -6.60 4.74 -1.97
C GLU A 210 -7.59 4.74 -3.14
N LEU A 211 -8.09 5.91 -3.52
CA LEU A 211 -9.24 6.02 -4.43
C LEU A 211 -8.88 5.88 -5.91
N THR A 212 -7.64 6.10 -6.29
CA THR A 212 -7.23 6.14 -7.70
C THR A 212 -6.91 4.75 -8.26
N ALA A 213 -6.10 3.99 -7.54
CA ALA A 213 -5.65 2.66 -7.96
C ALA A 213 -6.28 1.53 -7.14
N GLY A 214 -7.01 1.86 -6.08
CA GLY A 214 -7.76 0.90 -5.27
C GLY A 214 -6.94 0.14 -4.24
N GLY A 215 -5.79 0.68 -3.85
CA GLY A 215 -4.96 0.11 -2.80
C GLY A 215 -5.33 0.57 -1.39
N ILE A 216 -4.40 0.35 -0.46
CA ILE A 216 -4.49 0.80 0.92
C ILE A 216 -3.86 2.20 1.05
N ALA A 217 -4.48 3.08 1.82
CA ALA A 217 -3.98 4.45 2.01
C ALA A 217 -2.90 4.54 3.07
N ILE A 218 -3.05 3.81 4.18
CA ILE A 218 -2.08 3.69 5.27
C ILE A 218 -1.85 2.22 5.56
N LEU A 219 -0.59 1.82 5.61
CA LEU A 219 -0.17 0.51 6.06
C LEU A 219 0.26 0.61 7.53
N PRO A 220 -0.62 0.24 8.50
CA PRO A 220 -0.24 0.31 9.91
C PRO A 220 0.94 -0.61 10.22
N SER A 221 1.73 -0.26 11.22
CA SER A 221 2.78 -1.11 11.75
C SER A 221 2.18 -2.42 12.28
N ILE A 222 2.90 -3.52 12.14
CA ILE A 222 2.51 -4.82 12.73
C ILE A 222 2.29 -4.71 14.24
N ASP A 223 3.13 -3.92 14.92
CA ASP A 223 3.02 -3.73 16.36
C ASP A 223 1.79 -2.93 16.77
N ALA A 224 1.22 -2.14 15.85
CA ALA A 224 -0.03 -1.42 16.07
C ALA A 224 -1.28 -2.27 15.83
N ILE A 225 -1.20 -3.40 15.13
CA ILE A 225 -2.36 -4.22 14.79
C ILE A 225 -2.72 -5.13 15.96
N GLN A 226 -3.99 -5.07 16.41
CA GLN A 226 -4.56 -6.00 17.37
C GLN A 226 -4.97 -7.30 16.69
N GLU A 227 -5.74 -7.18 15.62
CA GLU A 227 -6.16 -8.27 14.75
C GLU A 227 -6.78 -7.69 13.48
N PHE A 228 -6.94 -8.50 12.45
CA PHE A 228 -7.72 -8.13 11.28
C PHE A 228 -8.55 -9.30 10.75
N LYS A 229 -9.69 -8.99 10.13
CA LYS A 229 -10.60 -9.96 9.52
C LYS A 229 -10.70 -9.71 8.03
N VAL A 230 -10.58 -10.77 7.25
CA VAL A 230 -10.84 -10.73 5.81
C VAL A 230 -12.22 -11.30 5.56
N LEU A 231 -13.18 -10.45 5.24
CA LEU A 231 -14.53 -10.84 4.85
C LEU A 231 -14.53 -11.15 3.34
N THR A 232 -14.80 -12.40 3.00
CA THR A 232 -14.70 -12.88 1.62
C THR A 232 -16.01 -12.77 0.87
N TYR A 233 -17.10 -13.21 1.51
CA TYR A 233 -18.44 -13.24 0.93
C TYR A 233 -19.51 -13.06 2.00
N THR A 234 -20.74 -12.75 1.55
CA THR A 234 -21.95 -12.70 2.39
C THR A 234 -21.87 -11.81 3.62
N TYR A 235 -20.99 -10.81 3.59
CA TYR A 235 -20.86 -9.87 4.69
C TYR A 235 -22.08 -8.94 4.79
N SER A 236 -22.24 -8.30 5.96
CA SER A 236 -23.36 -7.39 6.27
C SER A 236 -23.46 -6.24 5.26
N ALA A 237 -24.69 -5.75 5.03
CA ALA A 237 -24.98 -4.61 4.17
C ALA A 237 -24.39 -3.27 4.67
N GLU A 238 -23.87 -3.23 5.88
CA GLU A 238 -23.10 -2.08 6.40
C GLU A 238 -21.74 -1.92 5.69
N TYR A 239 -21.18 -3.03 5.18
CA TYR A 239 -20.00 -3.04 4.32
C TYR A 239 -20.47 -3.07 2.86
N GLY A 240 -19.69 -2.55 1.92
CA GLY A 240 -20.04 -2.63 0.50
C GLY A 240 -19.80 -1.36 -0.28
N THR A 241 -18.91 -0.52 0.20
CA THR A 241 -18.38 0.60 -0.56
C THR A 241 -17.72 0.13 -1.85
N ARG A 242 -17.19 -1.11 -1.83
CA ARG A 242 -16.58 -1.80 -2.98
C ARG A 242 -17.18 -3.19 -3.17
N ALA A 243 -17.09 -3.70 -4.39
CA ALA A 243 -17.70 -4.98 -4.78
C ALA A 243 -16.85 -6.22 -4.44
N GLY A 244 -15.65 -6.04 -3.94
CA GLY A 244 -14.73 -7.12 -3.56
C GLY A 244 -14.76 -7.44 -2.07
N PRO A 245 -13.72 -8.13 -1.57
CA PRO A 245 -13.61 -8.46 -0.15
C PRO A 245 -13.50 -7.20 0.70
N THR A 246 -13.88 -7.29 1.98
CA THR A 246 -13.67 -6.23 2.96
C THR A 246 -12.64 -6.68 3.99
N VAL A 247 -11.64 -5.83 4.25
CA VAL A 247 -10.61 -6.08 5.25
C VAL A 247 -10.78 -5.12 6.40
N LEU A 248 -11.10 -5.67 7.57
CA LEU A 248 -11.31 -4.93 8.81
C LEU A 248 -10.05 -5.02 9.65
N VAL A 249 -9.33 -3.92 9.79
CA VAL A 249 -8.12 -3.85 10.63
C VAL A 249 -8.45 -3.09 11.91
N THR A 250 -8.17 -3.71 13.05
CA THR A 250 -8.33 -3.11 14.37
C THR A 250 -6.96 -2.86 14.99
N THR A 251 -6.72 -1.63 15.44
CA THR A 251 -5.48 -1.25 16.11
C THR A 251 -5.54 -1.56 17.60
N LYS A 252 -4.37 -1.80 18.20
CA LYS A 252 -4.22 -1.99 19.64
C LYS A 252 -4.69 -0.75 20.41
N SER A 253 -5.13 -0.98 21.64
CA SER A 253 -5.50 0.04 22.62
C SER A 253 -4.63 -0.09 23.87
N GLY A 254 -4.62 0.94 24.70
CA GLY A 254 -4.06 0.84 26.04
C GLY A 254 -4.94 -0.01 26.96
N SER A 255 -4.36 -0.51 28.05
CA SER A 255 -5.02 -1.28 29.09
C SER A 255 -4.70 -0.70 30.48
N ASN A 256 -5.20 -1.34 31.56
CA ASN A 256 -4.85 -0.96 32.92
C ASN A 256 -3.38 -1.24 33.29
N ASP A 257 -2.68 -2.04 32.48
CA ASP A 257 -1.27 -2.36 32.64
C ASP A 257 -0.48 -1.78 31.46
N PHE A 258 0.73 -1.29 31.76
CA PHE A 258 1.62 -0.82 30.71
C PHE A 258 2.16 -2.03 29.92
N HIS A 259 2.11 -1.94 28.61
CA HIS A 259 2.62 -2.94 27.69
C HIS A 259 3.24 -2.26 26.48
N GLY A 260 4.15 -2.93 25.81
CA GLY A 260 4.79 -2.40 24.62
C GLY A 260 5.86 -3.33 24.06
N SER A 261 6.43 -2.93 22.96
CA SER A 261 7.49 -3.66 22.27
C SER A 261 8.56 -2.69 21.78
N LEU A 262 9.77 -3.18 21.64
CA LEU A 262 10.85 -2.53 20.91
C LEU A 262 11.44 -3.57 19.96
N PHE A 263 11.72 -3.17 18.74
CA PHE A 263 12.25 -4.08 17.74
C PHE A 263 13.25 -3.39 16.84
N GLU A 264 14.17 -4.20 16.29
CA GLU A 264 15.03 -3.85 15.17
C GLU A 264 15.22 -5.07 14.26
N PHE A 265 15.02 -4.86 12.97
CA PHE A 265 15.32 -5.81 11.91
C PHE A 265 16.44 -5.22 11.05
N PHE A 266 17.58 -5.87 11.13
CA PHE A 266 18.80 -5.45 10.44
C PHE A 266 19.16 -6.48 9.35
N ARG A 267 19.45 -5.97 8.14
CA ARG A 267 20.04 -6.76 7.07
C ARG A 267 21.16 -5.98 6.42
N ASN A 268 22.25 -6.66 6.10
CA ASN A 268 23.41 -6.06 5.48
C ASN A 268 23.98 -6.99 4.42
N THR A 269 24.42 -6.44 3.30
CA THR A 269 25.07 -7.14 2.20
C THR A 269 26.19 -8.08 2.64
N ASP A 270 26.97 -7.68 3.65
CA ASP A 270 28.10 -8.49 4.18
C ASP A 270 27.65 -9.77 4.89
N LEU A 271 26.37 -9.86 5.25
CA LEU A 271 25.75 -11.03 5.88
C LEU A 271 24.93 -11.88 4.89
N ASP A 272 24.75 -11.40 3.66
CA ASP A 272 23.97 -12.05 2.63
C ASP A 272 24.84 -12.94 1.74
N ALA A 273 24.27 -14.08 1.31
CA ALA A 273 24.83 -14.87 0.24
C ALA A 273 24.36 -14.31 -1.11
N LYS A 274 25.19 -14.45 -2.14
CA LYS A 274 24.78 -14.09 -3.49
C LYS A 274 23.67 -15.03 -4.01
N SER A 275 22.76 -14.51 -4.82
CA SER A 275 21.79 -15.31 -5.55
C SER A 275 22.50 -16.33 -6.46
N PHE A 276 21.90 -17.50 -6.68
CA PHE A 276 22.49 -18.57 -7.47
C PHE A 276 22.87 -18.12 -8.89
N PHE A 277 22.06 -17.28 -9.51
CA PHE A 277 22.29 -16.76 -10.87
C PHE A 277 23.06 -15.43 -10.90
N ALA A 278 23.33 -14.80 -9.77
CA ALA A 278 24.03 -13.51 -9.73
C ALA A 278 25.54 -13.72 -9.87
N SER A 279 26.24 -12.78 -10.52
CA SER A 279 27.71 -12.75 -10.63
C SER A 279 28.37 -12.31 -9.32
N SER A 280 27.71 -11.45 -8.55
CA SER A 280 28.18 -10.88 -7.26
C SER A 280 27.04 -10.85 -6.25
N THR A 281 27.36 -10.61 -4.98
CA THR A 281 26.35 -10.34 -3.94
C THR A 281 25.73 -8.98 -4.22
N GLU A 282 24.39 -8.94 -4.33
CA GLU A 282 23.62 -7.71 -4.54
C GLU A 282 23.66 -6.84 -3.29
N THR A 283 23.74 -5.54 -3.47
CA THR A 283 23.67 -4.59 -2.35
C THR A 283 22.29 -4.66 -1.71
N PHE A 284 22.23 -5.01 -0.41
CA PHE A 284 20.99 -4.94 0.35
C PHE A 284 21.24 -4.56 1.80
N ASN A 285 20.94 -3.32 2.14
CA ASN A 285 21.03 -2.81 3.51
C ASN A 285 19.64 -2.38 3.96
N LEU A 286 19.16 -2.96 5.06
CA LEU A 286 17.88 -2.65 5.69
C LEU A 286 18.10 -2.39 7.17
N ASN A 287 17.55 -1.28 7.67
CA ASN A 287 17.31 -1.01 9.07
C ASN A 287 15.84 -0.68 9.24
N GLN A 288 15.11 -1.52 9.93
CA GLN A 288 13.69 -1.34 10.27
C GLN A 288 13.55 -1.48 11.77
N TYR A 289 13.27 -0.38 12.44
CA TYR A 289 13.22 -0.31 13.88
C TYR A 289 12.04 0.53 14.34
N GLY A 290 11.62 0.26 15.56
CA GLY A 290 10.48 0.93 16.12
C GLY A 290 10.12 0.41 17.49
N GLY A 291 8.93 0.79 17.92
CA GLY A 291 8.38 0.31 19.17
C GLY A 291 6.98 0.83 19.42
N SER A 292 6.29 0.17 20.31
CA SER A 292 4.96 0.53 20.77
C SER A 292 4.90 0.65 22.28
N LEU A 293 3.96 1.46 22.76
CA LEU A 293 3.66 1.61 24.18
C LEU A 293 2.18 1.87 24.36
N GLY A 294 1.53 1.07 25.19
CA GLY A 294 0.16 1.23 25.63
C GLY A 294 0.04 1.21 27.14
N GLY A 295 -0.99 1.85 27.68
CA GLY A 295 -1.25 1.86 29.10
C GLY A 295 -2.30 2.86 29.54
N PRO A 296 -2.54 2.99 30.88
CA PRO A 296 -3.52 3.91 31.42
C PRO A 296 -2.93 5.31 31.63
N ILE A 297 -3.65 6.33 31.16
CA ILE A 297 -3.51 7.70 31.69
C ILE A 297 -4.25 7.79 33.01
N GLN A 298 -5.44 7.18 33.08
CA GLN A 298 -6.24 7.00 34.28
C GLN A 298 -6.83 5.59 34.28
N LYS A 299 -6.50 4.77 35.27
CA LYS A 299 -6.99 3.39 35.38
C LYS A 299 -8.52 3.34 35.29
N ASN A 300 -9.03 2.34 34.55
CA ASN A 300 -10.43 2.09 34.28
C ASN A 300 -11.17 3.19 33.48
N LYS A 301 -10.46 4.23 33.02
CA LYS A 301 -11.11 5.38 32.36
C LYS A 301 -10.43 5.83 31.07
N THR A 302 -9.13 6.13 31.13
CA THR A 302 -8.44 6.77 30.01
C THR A 302 -7.19 5.99 29.68
N PHE A 303 -7.09 5.58 28.43
CA PHE A 303 -6.00 4.76 27.94
C PHE A 303 -5.38 5.41 26.71
N PHE A 304 -4.11 5.12 26.50
CA PHE A 304 -3.39 5.52 25.30
C PHE A 304 -2.66 4.32 24.70
N PHE A 305 -2.46 4.39 23.41
CA PHE A 305 -1.54 3.53 22.68
C PHE A 305 -0.79 4.40 21.67
N VAL A 306 0.50 4.20 21.56
CA VAL A 306 1.38 4.86 20.58
C VAL A 306 2.29 3.84 19.95
N ASP A 307 2.58 4.02 18.67
CA ASP A 307 3.49 3.20 17.88
C ASP A 307 4.32 4.11 16.98
N ILE A 308 5.58 3.74 16.77
CA ILE A 308 6.50 4.40 15.83
C ILE A 308 7.29 3.32 15.12
N GLU A 309 7.37 3.40 13.80
CA GLU A 309 8.24 2.56 12.99
C GLU A 309 9.02 3.41 11.97
N GLN A 310 10.29 3.11 11.79
CA GLN A 310 11.12 3.66 10.73
C GLN A 310 11.81 2.54 9.95
N LYS A 311 11.75 2.65 8.62
CA LYS A 311 12.39 1.72 7.68
C LYS A 311 13.33 2.50 6.75
N ASN A 312 14.58 2.11 6.74
CA ASN A 312 15.60 2.64 5.84
C ASN A 312 16.17 1.49 5.02
N GLN A 313 15.95 1.52 3.70
CA GLN A 313 16.39 0.45 2.81
C GLN A 313 17.27 1.03 1.70
N ARG A 314 18.31 0.30 1.37
CA ARG A 314 19.20 0.51 0.22
C ARG A 314 19.34 -0.84 -0.47
N LYS A 315 18.84 -0.93 -1.71
CA LYS A 315 18.81 -2.17 -2.47
C LYS A 315 19.37 -1.95 -3.86
N GLY A 316 20.41 -2.69 -4.21
CA GLY A 316 20.94 -2.75 -5.57
C GLY A 316 19.90 -3.34 -6.52
N ILE A 317 19.73 -2.74 -7.67
CA ILE A 317 18.86 -3.23 -8.73
C ILE A 317 19.74 -3.56 -9.91
N PRO A 318 20.00 -4.84 -10.20
CA PRO A 318 20.85 -5.20 -11.32
C PRO A 318 20.16 -4.91 -12.65
N PHE A 319 20.86 -4.17 -13.50
CA PHE A 319 20.44 -3.89 -14.86
C PHE A 319 21.50 -4.38 -15.85
N THR A 320 21.03 -4.93 -16.96
CA THR A 320 21.82 -5.31 -18.11
C THR A 320 21.25 -4.67 -19.36
N GLY A 321 22.07 -4.27 -20.30
CA GLY A 321 21.58 -3.66 -21.52
C GLY A 321 22.64 -3.47 -22.58
N LEU A 322 22.21 -2.90 -23.70
CA LEU A 322 23.08 -2.56 -24.81
C LEU A 322 23.42 -1.08 -24.81
N VAL A 323 24.67 -0.75 -24.97
CA VAL A 323 25.16 0.62 -25.16
C VAL A 323 26.00 0.72 -26.44
N PRO A 324 25.99 1.88 -27.14
CA PRO A 324 26.75 2.06 -28.37
C PRO A 324 28.25 1.86 -28.15
N SER A 325 28.90 1.18 -29.08
CA SER A 325 30.36 1.03 -29.11
C SER A 325 31.05 2.37 -29.39
N LEU A 326 32.36 2.45 -29.13
CA LEU A 326 33.15 3.63 -29.46
C LEU A 326 33.11 3.96 -30.96
N ALA A 327 33.12 2.95 -31.82
CA ALA A 327 33.02 3.12 -33.26
C ALA A 327 31.66 3.73 -33.68
N MET A 328 30.57 3.20 -33.12
CA MET A 328 29.21 3.74 -33.38
C MET A 328 29.08 5.20 -32.97
N ARG A 329 29.72 5.61 -31.88
CA ARG A 329 29.72 7.00 -31.43
C ARG A 329 30.42 7.97 -32.40
N THR A 330 31.26 7.45 -33.25
CA THR A 330 31.95 8.21 -34.31
C THR A 330 31.34 8.01 -35.69
N GLY A 331 30.18 7.35 -35.76
CA GLY A 331 29.46 7.10 -37.01
C GLY A 331 29.89 5.84 -37.77
N ASP A 332 30.71 4.97 -37.19
CA ASP A 332 31.11 3.69 -37.79
C ASP A 332 30.28 2.55 -37.20
N PHE A 333 29.35 2.06 -38.01
CA PHE A 333 28.45 0.93 -37.70
C PHE A 333 28.82 -0.33 -38.49
N SER A 334 30.10 -0.46 -38.89
CA SER A 334 30.57 -1.66 -39.59
C SER A 334 30.46 -2.94 -38.76
N ASN A 335 30.47 -2.78 -37.44
CA ASN A 335 30.28 -3.88 -36.49
C ASN A 335 29.10 -3.56 -35.54
N ASP A 336 28.50 -4.63 -35.00
CA ASP A 336 27.57 -4.53 -33.90
C ASP A 336 28.28 -4.11 -32.59
N VAL A 337 27.52 -3.98 -31.51
CA VAL A 337 28.07 -3.60 -30.18
C VAL A 337 29.02 -4.63 -29.58
N PHE A 338 29.07 -5.86 -30.12
CA PHE A 338 29.92 -6.95 -29.69
C PHE A 338 31.15 -7.11 -30.58
N GLY A 339 31.24 -6.30 -31.66
CA GLY A 339 32.34 -6.37 -32.61
C GLY A 339 32.13 -7.34 -33.79
N ASN A 340 30.94 -7.93 -33.93
CA ASN A 340 30.63 -8.78 -35.10
C ASN A 340 30.34 -7.89 -36.31
N ALA A 341 30.89 -8.28 -37.47
CA ALA A 341 30.67 -7.53 -38.69
C ALA A 341 29.19 -7.55 -39.13
N LEU A 342 28.64 -6.36 -39.38
CA LEU A 342 27.32 -6.20 -39.97
C LEU A 342 27.42 -6.28 -41.51
N ALA A 343 26.34 -6.75 -42.12
CA ALA A 343 26.25 -6.76 -43.59
C ALA A 343 26.38 -5.30 -44.12
N PRO A 344 27.12 -5.08 -45.19
CA PRO A 344 27.17 -3.78 -45.84
C PRO A 344 25.76 -3.31 -46.23
N GLY A 345 25.48 -2.00 -45.99
CA GLY A 345 24.16 -1.46 -46.30
C GLY A 345 23.11 -1.61 -45.18
N ALA A 346 23.52 -1.93 -43.96
CA ALA A 346 22.63 -1.95 -42.79
C ALA A 346 22.15 -0.56 -42.36
N ILE A 347 22.80 0.53 -42.86
CA ILE A 347 22.45 1.92 -42.50
C ILE A 347 22.08 2.70 -43.75
N ILE A 348 20.90 3.33 -43.69
CA ILE A 348 20.33 4.14 -44.75
C ILE A 348 20.77 5.59 -44.60
N ASN A 349 21.08 6.25 -45.71
CA ASN A 349 21.33 7.68 -45.80
C ASN A 349 20.03 8.46 -45.97
N PRO A 350 19.50 9.11 -44.91
CA PRO A 350 18.22 9.82 -45.00
C PRO A 350 18.28 11.14 -45.81
N ASN A 351 19.49 11.60 -46.17
CA ASN A 351 19.70 12.88 -46.84
C ASN A 351 19.66 12.77 -48.37
N VAL A 352 19.55 11.58 -48.91
CA VAL A 352 19.41 11.36 -50.35
C VAL A 352 17.95 11.26 -50.73
N GLY A 353 17.42 12.32 -51.38
CA GLY A 353 16.01 12.37 -51.79
C GLY A 353 15.72 11.51 -53.04
N GLY A 354 14.56 10.84 -53.06
CA GLY A 354 13.95 10.32 -54.28
C GLY A 354 14.05 8.81 -54.52
N ALA A 355 14.74 8.02 -53.74
CA ALA A 355 14.68 6.58 -53.77
C ALA A 355 14.51 5.97 -52.36
N PRO A 356 13.69 4.93 -52.16
CA PRO A 356 13.67 4.21 -50.94
C PRO A 356 15.04 3.56 -50.72
N ASP A 357 15.56 3.68 -49.49
CA ASP A 357 16.68 2.86 -48.98
C ASP A 357 18.03 3.03 -49.68
N VAL A 358 18.52 4.26 -49.81
CA VAL A 358 19.89 4.50 -50.28
C VAL A 358 20.87 4.32 -49.12
N ASN A 359 21.79 3.38 -49.26
CA ASN A 359 22.81 3.14 -48.25
C ASN A 359 23.95 4.14 -48.34
N PHE A 360 24.67 4.35 -47.21
CA PHE A 360 25.93 5.07 -47.27
C PHE A 360 26.95 4.30 -48.14
N GLN A 361 27.76 5.07 -48.89
CA GLN A 361 28.75 4.55 -49.80
C GLN A 361 30.16 4.83 -49.30
N CYS A 362 31.08 3.91 -49.49
CA CYS A 362 32.50 4.02 -49.20
C CYS A 362 33.37 3.90 -50.46
N ASP A 363 34.54 4.49 -50.43
CA ASP A 363 35.58 4.28 -51.43
C ASP A 363 36.24 2.89 -51.32
N SER A 364 37.18 2.56 -52.23
CA SER A 364 37.89 1.30 -52.24
C SER A 364 38.77 1.08 -50.98
N SER A 365 39.02 2.13 -50.22
CA SER A 365 39.75 2.10 -48.96
C SER A 365 38.85 2.00 -47.72
N GLY A 366 37.50 1.93 -47.92
CA GLY A 366 36.52 1.85 -46.83
C GLY A 366 36.23 3.19 -46.13
N ASN A 367 36.60 4.34 -46.70
CA ASN A 367 36.25 5.63 -46.18
C ASN A 367 34.87 6.05 -46.70
N PRO A 368 34.01 6.60 -45.83
CA PRO A 368 32.67 7.03 -46.23
C PRO A 368 32.74 8.23 -47.21
N LEU A 369 31.98 8.14 -48.31
CA LEU A 369 31.92 9.16 -49.32
C LEU A 369 30.83 10.19 -48.95
N PRO A 370 31.11 11.54 -49.09
CA PRO A 370 30.09 12.56 -48.95
C PRO A 370 29.09 12.47 -50.11
N ALA A 371 27.90 13.05 -49.95
CA ALA A 371 26.97 13.22 -51.03
C ALA A 371 27.57 14.13 -52.14
N ASN A 372 27.17 13.90 -53.39
CA ASN A 372 27.52 14.78 -54.50
C ASN A 372 26.95 16.17 -54.34
N SER A 373 27.47 17.15 -55.05
CA SER A 373 27.01 18.54 -54.98
C SER A 373 25.56 18.75 -55.41
N ASP A 374 24.99 17.82 -56.15
CA ASP A 374 23.58 17.80 -56.57
C ASP A 374 22.65 17.08 -55.54
N GLY A 375 23.18 16.66 -54.41
CA GLY A 375 22.44 15.93 -53.36
C GLY A 375 22.24 14.44 -53.67
N SER A 376 22.80 13.91 -54.75
CA SER A 376 22.80 12.46 -55.05
C SER A 376 23.88 11.72 -54.24
N GLN A 377 23.71 10.42 -54.09
CA GLN A 377 24.73 9.56 -53.45
C GLN A 377 25.94 9.42 -54.37
N ALA A 378 27.14 9.57 -53.79
CA ALA A 378 28.38 9.27 -54.52
C ALA A 378 28.44 7.78 -54.88
N ALA A 379 29.02 7.47 -56.06
CA ALA A 379 29.18 6.10 -56.49
C ALA A 379 30.34 5.43 -55.68
N GLY A 380 30.03 4.29 -55.09
CA GLY A 380 30.97 3.49 -54.26
C GLY A 380 30.43 2.11 -53.98
N THR A 381 30.83 1.53 -52.88
CA THR A 381 30.29 0.28 -52.35
C THR A 381 29.50 0.56 -51.06
N ASP A 382 28.40 -0.14 -50.88
CA ASP A 382 27.59 -0.02 -49.68
C ASP A 382 28.47 -0.22 -48.44
N CYS A 383 28.33 0.67 -47.48
CA CYS A 383 29.04 0.59 -46.22
C CYS A 383 28.18 1.13 -45.05
N ASN A 384 28.59 0.78 -43.82
CA ASN A 384 27.88 1.18 -42.61
C ASN A 384 28.59 2.31 -41.89
N LYS A 385 29.05 3.35 -42.64
CA LYS A 385 29.78 4.50 -42.07
C LYS A 385 29.15 5.79 -42.49
N ILE A 386 28.89 6.64 -41.50
CA ILE A 386 28.34 7.99 -41.70
C ILE A 386 29.53 8.96 -41.90
N PRO A 387 29.58 9.69 -43.00
CA PRO A 387 30.59 10.75 -43.17
C PRO A 387 30.52 11.77 -42.03
N SER A 388 31.67 12.16 -41.48
CA SER A 388 31.72 13.05 -40.30
C SER A 388 30.97 14.37 -40.47
N GLY A 389 30.91 14.91 -41.69
CA GLY A 389 30.14 16.11 -41.99
C GLY A 389 28.61 15.94 -42.01
N LEU A 390 28.11 14.70 -42.01
CA LEU A 390 26.69 14.37 -41.93
C LEU A 390 26.23 13.94 -40.53
N ILE A 391 27.13 13.79 -39.58
CA ILE A 391 26.77 13.50 -38.21
C ILE A 391 26.09 14.72 -37.60
N ASN A 392 24.80 14.55 -37.23
CA ASN A 392 24.06 15.59 -36.58
C ASN A 392 24.64 15.87 -35.18
N PRO A 393 24.99 17.12 -34.82
CA PRO A 393 25.54 17.47 -33.51
C PRO A 393 24.64 17.08 -32.34
N ILE A 394 23.30 17.15 -32.52
CA ILE A 394 22.34 16.74 -31.51
C ILE A 394 22.37 15.23 -31.33
N GLY A 395 22.35 14.47 -32.43
CA GLY A 395 22.48 13.00 -32.38
C GLY A 395 23.79 12.57 -31.73
N GLN A 396 24.90 13.29 -32.00
CA GLN A 396 26.18 13.08 -31.35
C GLN A 396 26.14 13.36 -29.84
N ALA A 397 25.46 14.41 -29.42
CA ALA A 397 25.27 14.73 -28.00
C ALA A 397 24.42 13.65 -27.31
N LEU A 398 23.33 13.20 -27.94
CA LEU A 398 22.46 12.15 -27.41
C LEU A 398 23.19 10.81 -27.25
N ILE A 399 23.94 10.36 -28.27
CA ILE A 399 24.66 9.08 -28.19
C ILE A 399 25.76 9.11 -27.11
N ASN A 400 26.31 10.29 -26.83
CA ASN A 400 27.33 10.50 -25.80
C ASN A 400 26.76 10.47 -24.38
N LEU A 401 25.43 10.56 -24.19
CA LEU A 401 24.77 10.36 -22.90
C LEU A 401 24.78 8.90 -22.46
N TYR A 402 24.89 7.95 -23.39
CA TYR A 402 25.04 6.54 -23.03
C TYR A 402 26.36 6.31 -22.30
N PRO A 403 26.38 5.45 -21.26
CA PRO A 403 27.64 5.04 -20.63
C PRO A 403 28.50 4.24 -21.60
N MET A 404 29.78 4.07 -21.28
CA MET A 404 30.66 3.18 -22.02
C MET A 404 30.36 1.72 -21.68
N SER A 405 30.56 0.81 -22.64
CA SER A 405 30.47 -0.62 -22.36
C SER A 405 31.43 -1.03 -21.25
N ASN A 406 30.97 -1.85 -20.32
CA ASN A 406 31.75 -2.37 -19.20
C ASN A 406 31.67 -3.89 -19.03
N ALA A 407 30.96 -4.55 -19.91
CA ALA A 407 30.83 -5.99 -19.97
C ALA A 407 31.04 -6.49 -21.40
N SER A 408 31.65 -7.65 -21.53
CA SER A 408 31.87 -8.31 -22.83
C SER A 408 31.36 -9.75 -22.73
N ASN A 409 30.09 -9.92 -22.42
CA ASN A 409 29.58 -11.27 -22.20
C ASN A 409 28.74 -11.70 -23.40
N GLN A 410 29.31 -12.58 -24.22
CA GLN A 410 28.69 -13.18 -25.37
C GLN A 410 27.88 -14.30 -24.87
N PRO A 411 27.16 -14.89 -24.38
CA PRO A 411 25.85 -15.45 -24.75
C PRO A 411 24.62 -14.71 -24.25
N LEU A 412 24.78 -13.61 -23.50
CA LEU A 412 23.67 -12.97 -22.83
C LEU A 412 23.16 -11.67 -23.49
N ASP A 413 23.63 -11.37 -24.70
CA ASP A 413 23.15 -10.23 -25.51
C ASP A 413 23.17 -8.86 -24.80
N TYR A 414 24.17 -8.60 -23.91
CA TYR A 414 24.39 -7.29 -23.31
C TYR A 414 25.88 -6.94 -23.23
N ASN A 415 26.19 -5.65 -23.32
CA ASN A 415 27.56 -5.12 -23.19
C ASN A 415 27.72 -4.09 -22.06
N TYR A 416 26.68 -3.90 -21.28
CA TYR A 416 26.68 -3.00 -20.12
C TYR A 416 25.95 -3.63 -18.93
N VAL A 417 26.56 -3.48 -17.75
CA VAL A 417 25.99 -3.93 -16.47
C VAL A 417 26.09 -2.78 -15.48
N ASN A 418 25.04 -2.56 -14.71
CA ASN A 418 25.00 -1.57 -13.63
C ASN A 418 24.15 -2.11 -12.48
N GLU A 419 24.46 -1.65 -11.25
CA GLU A 419 23.68 -1.99 -10.06
C GLU A 419 23.41 -0.72 -9.25
N PRO A 420 22.60 0.21 -9.78
CA PRO A 420 22.25 1.41 -9.04
C PRO A 420 21.41 1.09 -7.81
N VAL A 421 21.58 1.93 -6.77
CA VAL A 421 20.96 1.68 -5.46
C VAL A 421 19.61 2.38 -5.36
N ARG A 422 18.54 1.59 -5.28
CA ARG A 422 17.23 2.05 -4.85
C ARG A 422 17.27 2.47 -3.38
N LYS A 423 16.62 3.59 -3.06
CA LYS A 423 16.54 4.12 -1.70
C LYS A 423 15.08 4.19 -1.28
N LEU A 424 14.78 3.68 -0.08
CA LEU A 424 13.48 3.82 0.56
C LEU A 424 13.70 4.29 1.99
N ASN A 425 13.01 5.37 2.37
CA ASN A 425 12.92 5.83 3.76
C ASN A 425 11.44 5.98 4.09
N GLU A 426 10.97 5.22 5.05
CA GLU A 426 9.58 5.21 5.50
C GLU A 426 9.50 5.51 6.98
N LYS A 427 8.51 6.30 7.38
CA LYS A 427 8.23 6.64 8.77
C LYS A 427 6.74 6.50 9.00
N LYS A 428 6.38 5.76 10.03
CA LYS A 428 5.00 5.54 10.47
C LYS A 428 4.86 5.89 11.93
N PHE A 429 3.71 6.38 12.30
CA PHE A 429 3.31 6.43 13.69
C PHE A 429 1.78 6.39 13.83
N ASP A 430 1.33 5.78 14.90
CA ASP A 430 -0.05 5.70 15.31
C ASP A 430 -0.21 6.25 16.73
N VAL A 431 -1.29 6.97 16.97
CA VAL A 431 -1.69 7.41 18.31
C VAL A 431 -3.17 7.12 18.48
N LYS A 432 -3.52 6.37 19.53
CA LYS A 432 -4.90 6.04 19.88
C LYS A 432 -5.18 6.42 21.33
N LEU A 433 -6.35 6.98 21.56
CA LEU A 433 -6.86 7.37 22.87
C LEU A 433 -8.25 6.79 23.05
N ASP A 434 -8.46 6.11 24.17
CA ASP A 434 -9.75 5.59 24.58
C ASP A 434 -10.15 6.21 25.91
N HIS A 435 -11.39 6.69 26.02
CA HIS A 435 -11.90 7.29 27.25
C HIS A 435 -13.31 6.82 27.57
N ASN A 436 -13.51 6.28 28.76
CA ASN A 436 -14.80 5.91 29.30
C ASN A 436 -15.29 7.03 30.23
N PHE A 437 -16.21 7.86 29.77
CA PHE A 437 -16.85 8.91 30.59
C PHE A 437 -17.71 8.29 31.67
N SER A 438 -18.46 7.25 31.31
CA SER A 438 -19.33 6.46 32.15
C SER A 438 -19.48 5.04 31.59
N PRO A 439 -20.14 4.11 32.30
CA PRO A 439 -20.50 2.81 31.70
C PRO A 439 -21.39 2.92 30.46
N ALA A 440 -22.05 4.08 30.27
CA ALA A 440 -22.92 4.34 29.12
C ALA A 440 -22.22 5.11 27.99
N ASP A 441 -21.10 5.79 28.28
CA ASP A 441 -20.44 6.68 27.31
C ASP A 441 -18.97 6.33 27.14
N SER A 442 -18.55 6.11 25.92
CA SER A 442 -17.14 5.87 25.56
C SER A 442 -16.76 6.62 24.29
N LEU A 443 -15.52 7.10 24.25
CA LEU A 443 -14.92 7.79 23.13
C LEU A 443 -13.63 7.10 22.73
N MET A 444 -13.45 6.88 21.44
CA MET A 444 -12.20 6.46 20.82
C MET A 444 -11.76 7.52 19.83
N ALA A 445 -10.47 7.84 19.82
CA ALA A 445 -9.85 8.69 18.82
C ALA A 445 -8.52 8.09 18.39
N ARG A 446 -8.27 8.04 17.08
CA ARG A 446 -7.00 7.56 16.50
C ARG A 446 -6.53 8.52 15.41
N PHE A 447 -5.21 8.69 15.35
CA PHE A 447 -4.52 9.32 14.24
C PHE A 447 -3.36 8.45 13.80
N SER A 448 -3.30 8.18 12.50
CA SER A 448 -2.23 7.44 11.84
C SER A 448 -1.55 8.29 10.79
N TYR A 449 -0.25 8.15 10.70
CA TYR A 449 0.60 8.82 9.75
C TYR A 449 1.56 7.83 9.10
N ASP A 450 1.67 7.87 7.79
CA ASP A 450 2.62 7.10 7.00
C ASP A 450 3.29 8.02 5.98
N GLN A 451 4.61 8.03 5.94
CA GLN A 451 5.40 8.78 4.97
C GLN A 451 6.49 7.90 4.40
N ALA A 452 6.41 7.64 3.11
CA ALA A 452 7.43 6.93 2.36
C ALA A 452 8.04 7.82 1.29
N ASN A 453 9.37 7.94 1.32
CA ASN A 453 10.16 8.61 0.30
C ASN A 453 11.04 7.55 -0.37
N SER A 454 10.84 7.32 -1.65
CA SER A 454 11.58 6.33 -2.43
C SER A 454 12.26 6.99 -3.61
N TYR A 455 13.43 6.48 -3.96
CA TYR A 455 14.10 6.74 -5.23
C TYR A 455 14.32 5.41 -5.93
N VAL A 456 13.76 5.27 -7.11
CA VAL A 456 13.90 4.11 -7.99
C VAL A 456 14.85 4.51 -9.12
N PRO A 457 16.09 3.99 -9.14
CA PRO A 457 17.07 4.37 -10.16
C PRO A 457 16.75 3.76 -11.52
N GLY A 458 17.17 4.43 -12.58
CA GLY A 458 17.26 3.85 -13.93
C GLY A 458 18.46 2.92 -14.08
N GLY A 459 18.46 2.10 -15.13
CA GLY A 459 19.52 1.15 -15.40
C GLY A 459 20.84 1.79 -15.83
N ALA A 460 20.77 2.89 -16.57
CA ALA A 460 21.93 3.66 -16.97
C ALA A 460 22.10 4.92 -16.10
N PRO A 461 23.34 5.38 -15.83
CA PRO A 461 23.57 6.59 -15.10
C PRO A 461 23.12 7.82 -15.87
N GLY A 462 22.64 8.83 -15.13
CA GLY A 462 22.17 10.10 -15.71
C GLY A 462 20.77 10.02 -16.28
N PHE A 463 20.55 10.59 -17.44
CA PHE A 463 19.25 10.72 -18.11
C PHE A 463 18.92 9.56 -19.05
N ALA A 464 19.73 8.52 -19.07
CA ALA A 464 19.44 7.34 -19.84
C ALA A 464 18.38 6.50 -19.13
N GLU A 465 17.38 6.07 -19.87
CA GLU A 465 16.26 5.24 -19.43
C GLU A 465 15.36 5.89 -18.37
N GLU A 466 14.46 6.73 -18.80
CA GLU A 466 13.28 7.09 -18.04
C GLU A 466 12.06 6.40 -18.63
N SER A 467 11.50 5.45 -17.89
CA SER A 467 10.14 5.00 -18.16
C SER A 467 9.17 5.76 -17.28
N ALA A 468 8.05 6.20 -17.83
CA ALA A 468 7.01 6.93 -17.11
C ALA A 468 6.53 6.22 -15.83
N PHE A 469 6.82 4.95 -15.67
CA PHE A 469 6.28 4.09 -14.62
C PHE A 469 7.27 3.04 -14.13
N GLY A 470 8.44 3.40 -13.68
CA GLY A 470 9.23 2.34 -13.04
C GLY A 470 10.70 2.53 -12.81
N SER A 471 11.35 3.46 -13.47
CA SER A 471 12.78 3.67 -13.27
C SER A 471 13.13 5.16 -13.27
N ASN A 472 14.20 5.49 -12.58
CA ASN A 472 14.75 6.83 -12.45
C ASN A 472 13.80 7.89 -11.86
N GLN A 473 13.02 7.48 -10.86
CA GLN A 473 11.96 8.29 -10.27
C GLN A 473 12.16 8.53 -8.79
N GLY A 474 11.87 9.77 -8.37
CA GLY A 474 11.62 10.12 -6.98
C GLY A 474 10.12 9.96 -6.68
N ILE A 475 9.81 9.25 -5.61
CA ILE A 475 8.43 8.99 -5.18
C ILE A 475 8.27 9.49 -3.76
N ILE A 476 7.28 10.34 -3.53
CA ILE A 476 6.89 10.83 -2.21
C ILE A 476 5.44 10.38 -1.98
N ASN A 477 5.24 9.56 -0.97
CA ASN A 477 3.93 9.12 -0.53
C ASN A 477 3.67 9.58 0.90
N HIS A 478 2.56 10.24 1.14
CA HIS A 478 2.13 10.68 2.47
C HIS A 478 0.69 10.27 2.73
N GLY A 479 0.49 9.34 3.65
CA GLY A 479 -0.82 8.92 4.15
C GLY A 479 -1.16 9.58 5.48
N ARG A 480 -2.43 9.96 5.68
CA ARG A 480 -2.99 10.42 6.96
C ARG A 480 -4.39 9.87 7.10
N ASN A 481 -4.63 9.24 8.24
CA ASN A 481 -5.95 8.70 8.55
C ASN A 481 -6.29 9.06 10.00
N ALA A 482 -7.48 9.59 10.23
CA ALA A 482 -7.94 9.94 11.56
C ALA A 482 -9.38 9.46 11.72
N VAL A 483 -9.71 9.00 12.92
CA VAL A 483 -11.07 8.60 13.29
C VAL A 483 -11.36 9.03 14.72
N ILE A 484 -12.59 9.46 14.92
CA ILE A 484 -13.16 9.71 16.24
C ILE A 484 -14.52 9.01 16.28
N SER A 485 -14.77 8.23 17.32
CA SER A 485 -16.00 7.47 17.49
C SER A 485 -16.49 7.58 18.92
N GLU A 486 -17.72 8.00 19.07
CA GLU A 486 -18.43 8.07 20.35
C GLU A 486 -19.53 7.01 20.35
N THR A 487 -19.65 6.29 21.47
CA THR A 487 -20.71 5.28 21.68
C THR A 487 -21.48 5.64 22.94
N HIS A 488 -22.80 5.83 22.79
CA HIS A 488 -23.72 6.11 23.88
C HIS A 488 -24.78 5.02 24.05
N VAL A 489 -24.95 4.51 25.25
CA VAL A 489 -25.96 3.53 25.62
C VAL A 489 -27.13 4.25 26.29
N PHE A 490 -28.21 4.50 25.55
CA PHE A 490 -29.43 5.11 26.08
C PHE A 490 -30.23 4.16 26.97
N SER A 491 -30.23 2.89 26.65
CA SER A 491 -30.89 1.83 27.40
C SER A 491 -30.29 0.47 27.03
N PRO A 492 -30.59 -0.60 27.76
CA PRO A 492 -30.11 -1.95 27.41
C PRO A 492 -30.43 -2.39 25.97
N ASN A 493 -31.47 -1.79 25.36
CA ASN A 493 -31.93 -2.14 24.02
C ASN A 493 -31.68 -1.04 22.99
N THR A 494 -31.02 0.06 23.37
CA THR A 494 -30.80 1.21 22.49
C THR A 494 -29.40 1.76 22.68
N VAL A 495 -28.56 1.52 21.68
CA VAL A 495 -27.18 2.05 21.62
C VAL A 495 -27.04 2.91 20.38
N ASN A 496 -26.37 4.03 20.51
CA ASN A 496 -25.99 4.88 19.40
C ASN A 496 -24.49 4.97 19.28
N GLN A 497 -24.00 5.03 18.06
CA GLN A 497 -22.60 5.28 17.76
C GLN A 497 -22.51 6.34 16.68
N ILE A 498 -21.65 7.33 16.91
CA ILE A 498 -21.34 8.37 15.95
C ILE A 498 -19.84 8.30 15.64
N THR A 499 -19.51 8.11 14.36
CA THR A 499 -18.13 8.05 13.90
C THR A 499 -17.87 9.12 12.86
N GLY A 500 -16.79 9.87 13.03
CA GLY A 500 -16.25 10.81 12.06
C GLY A 500 -14.85 10.40 11.64
N GLY A 501 -14.62 10.33 10.33
CA GLY A 501 -13.34 9.89 9.78
C GLY A 501 -12.74 10.86 8.76
N TYR A 502 -11.43 10.83 8.67
CA TYR A 502 -10.66 11.56 7.67
C TYR A 502 -9.60 10.62 7.10
N ASN A 503 -9.55 10.51 5.78
CA ASN A 503 -8.55 9.74 5.05
C ASN A 503 -7.96 10.60 3.93
N ARG A 504 -6.63 10.65 3.85
CA ARG A 504 -5.92 11.36 2.80
C ARG A 504 -4.64 10.64 2.44
N ILE A 505 -4.44 10.44 1.14
CA ILE A 505 -3.17 10.06 0.55
C ILE A 505 -2.70 11.18 -0.38
N PHE A 506 -1.41 11.40 -0.40
CA PHE A 506 -0.74 12.31 -1.32
C PHE A 506 0.44 11.57 -1.94
N ASP A 507 0.41 11.42 -3.25
CA ASP A 507 1.48 10.84 -4.03
C ASP A 507 2.04 11.87 -4.99
N TYR A 508 3.36 12.00 -5.00
CA TYR A 508 4.09 12.79 -5.96
C TYR A 508 5.20 11.96 -6.57
N ILE A 509 5.19 11.86 -7.89
CA ILE A 509 6.17 11.15 -8.68
C ILE A 509 6.88 12.19 -9.54
N SER A 510 8.20 12.19 -9.47
CA SER A 510 9.03 13.04 -10.32
C SER A 510 10.09 12.21 -11.01
N SER A 511 10.33 12.49 -12.28
CA SER A 511 11.50 11.94 -12.95
C SER A 511 12.79 12.63 -12.50
N GLN A 512 13.93 11.99 -12.72
CA GLN A 512 15.23 12.57 -12.37
C GLN A 512 15.54 13.85 -13.16
N GLY A 513 15.04 13.92 -14.40
CA GLY A 513 15.21 15.08 -15.28
C GLY A 513 14.30 16.27 -14.96
N THR A 514 13.29 16.08 -14.07
CA THR A 514 12.35 17.13 -13.73
C THR A 514 13.03 18.39 -13.24
N GLY A 515 12.78 19.51 -13.92
CA GLY A 515 13.38 20.81 -13.60
C GLY A 515 14.69 21.13 -14.34
N THR A 516 15.23 20.20 -15.15
CA THR A 516 16.45 20.42 -15.94
C THR A 516 16.08 20.62 -17.42
N CYS A 517 16.46 21.73 -18.02
CA CYS A 517 16.18 21.98 -19.44
C CYS A 517 17.11 21.15 -20.34
N GLU A 518 16.56 20.66 -21.44
CA GLU A 518 17.28 19.85 -22.42
C GLU A 518 18.52 20.56 -22.98
N SER A 519 18.44 21.88 -23.18
CA SER A 519 19.57 22.70 -23.60
C SER A 519 20.77 22.68 -22.63
N GLN A 520 20.52 22.42 -21.35
CA GLN A 520 21.57 22.28 -20.34
C GLN A 520 22.24 20.90 -20.41
N ILE A 521 21.50 19.88 -20.86
CA ILE A 521 21.95 18.49 -20.96
C ILE A 521 22.78 18.29 -22.23
N ILE A 522 22.30 18.78 -23.36
CA ILE A 522 22.87 18.52 -24.69
C ILE A 522 23.41 19.79 -25.40
N GLY A 523 23.59 20.89 -24.66
CA GLY A 523 24.34 22.06 -25.16
C GLY A 523 23.69 22.86 -26.31
N GLY A 524 22.40 22.68 -26.58
CA GLY A 524 21.70 23.40 -27.65
C GLY A 524 20.24 23.01 -27.79
N GLY A 525 19.84 21.96 -27.12
CA GLY A 525 18.49 21.43 -27.16
C GLY A 525 18.11 20.77 -28.49
N ILE A 526 17.02 20.05 -28.48
CA ILE A 526 16.36 19.53 -29.69
C ILE A 526 15.29 20.55 -30.10
N PRO A 527 15.29 21.11 -31.33
CA PRO A 527 14.30 22.07 -31.73
C PRO A 527 12.88 21.57 -31.50
N GLY A 528 12.10 22.31 -30.71
CA GLY A 528 10.71 21.99 -30.41
C GLY A 528 10.51 20.99 -29.23
N ALA A 529 11.57 20.50 -28.60
CA ALA A 529 11.45 19.53 -27.52
C ALA A 529 11.22 20.17 -26.14
N ASN A 530 11.84 21.31 -25.86
CA ASN A 530 11.68 22.01 -24.56
C ASN A 530 10.48 22.97 -24.56
N LEU A 531 9.28 22.50 -24.85
CA LEU A 531 8.09 23.33 -24.92
C LEU A 531 7.78 24.04 -23.59
N ASP A 532 8.03 23.37 -22.49
CA ASP A 532 7.72 23.88 -21.15
C ASP A 532 8.81 24.81 -20.58
N CYS A 533 9.97 24.87 -21.22
CA CYS A 533 11.03 25.80 -20.86
C CYS A 533 10.94 27.15 -21.58
N GLY A 534 9.86 27.40 -22.35
CA GLY A 534 9.62 28.70 -23.01
C GLY A 534 10.72 29.12 -23.98
N GLY A 535 11.47 28.17 -24.56
CA GLY A 535 12.60 28.47 -25.48
C GLY A 535 13.85 29.00 -24.78
N GLY A 536 13.89 29.01 -23.44
CA GLY A 536 15.01 29.48 -22.63
C GLY A 536 15.81 28.34 -22.00
N THR A 537 16.86 28.70 -21.27
CA THR A 537 17.70 27.76 -20.50
C THR A 537 17.18 27.49 -19.10
N THR A 538 16.04 28.06 -18.72
CA THR A 538 15.42 27.94 -17.40
C THR A 538 14.01 27.41 -17.52
N CYS A 539 13.68 26.40 -16.72
CA CYS A 539 12.34 25.86 -16.65
C CYS A 539 11.37 26.88 -16.06
N ILE A 540 10.15 26.94 -16.62
CA ILE A 540 9.08 27.79 -16.09
C ILE A 540 8.64 27.19 -14.74
N PRO A 541 8.63 27.96 -13.65
CA PRO A 541 8.11 27.47 -12.37
C PRO A 541 6.65 27.02 -12.54
N GLY A 542 6.37 25.72 -12.26
CA GLY A 542 5.06 25.11 -12.44
C GLY A 542 4.82 24.44 -13.80
N GLY A 543 5.78 24.44 -14.71
CA GLY A 543 5.79 23.60 -15.92
C GLY A 543 5.89 22.11 -15.56
N VAL A 544 5.09 21.28 -16.21
CA VAL A 544 4.88 19.87 -15.80
C VAL A 544 6.04 18.96 -16.21
N SER A 545 6.86 19.35 -17.19
CA SER A 545 7.98 18.54 -17.66
C SER A 545 9.08 19.40 -18.27
N CYS A 546 10.10 19.69 -17.48
CA CYS A 546 11.42 20.05 -17.99
C CYS A 546 12.31 18.81 -17.88
N GLY A 547 12.81 18.31 -18.97
CA GLY A 547 13.67 17.13 -19.00
C GLY A 547 14.14 16.85 -20.42
N LEU A 548 14.92 15.82 -20.60
CA LEU A 548 15.31 15.34 -21.92
C LEU A 548 14.12 14.67 -22.59
N THR A 549 13.80 15.07 -23.81
CA THR A 549 12.79 14.39 -24.63
C THR A 549 13.10 12.90 -24.73
N SER A 550 12.06 12.07 -24.57
CA SER A 550 12.22 10.62 -24.72
C SER A 550 12.64 10.27 -26.14
N VAL A 551 13.81 9.67 -26.27
CA VAL A 551 14.33 9.16 -27.54
C VAL A 551 14.48 7.66 -27.42
N GLN A 552 13.72 6.94 -28.22
CA GLN A 552 13.81 5.48 -28.30
C GLN A 552 14.67 5.10 -29.51
N LEU A 553 15.67 4.27 -29.28
CA LEU A 553 16.48 3.68 -30.35
C LEU A 553 16.01 2.24 -30.61
N ASP A 554 15.85 1.88 -31.87
CA ASP A 554 15.57 0.49 -32.26
C ASP A 554 16.79 -0.40 -32.02
N GLY A 555 16.54 -1.72 -31.87
CA GLY A 555 17.63 -2.71 -31.72
C GLY A 555 17.98 -3.04 -30.27
N GLY A 556 17.09 -2.81 -29.30
CA GLY A 556 17.26 -3.22 -27.91
C GLY A 556 18.12 -2.29 -27.06
N TYR A 557 18.40 -1.07 -27.55
CA TYR A 557 19.03 -0.02 -26.75
C TYR A 557 18.05 0.59 -25.76
N TRP A 558 18.56 1.04 -24.62
CA TRP A 558 17.76 1.79 -23.66
C TRP A 558 17.29 3.13 -24.26
N SER A 559 16.08 3.51 -23.92
CA SER A 559 15.57 4.84 -24.25
C SER A 559 16.35 5.92 -23.50
N LEU A 560 16.54 7.06 -24.10
CA LEU A 560 17.03 8.29 -23.48
C LEU A 560 15.87 9.22 -23.20
N GLY A 561 15.96 9.96 -22.09
CA GLY A 561 15.06 11.07 -21.81
C GLY A 561 13.86 10.72 -20.95
N ASP A 562 13.11 11.78 -20.70
CA ASP A 562 11.94 11.79 -19.83
C ASP A 562 10.66 11.66 -20.66
N ARG A 563 9.77 10.77 -20.26
CA ARG A 563 8.39 10.79 -20.76
C ARG A 563 7.58 11.68 -19.81
N GLY A 564 7.47 12.96 -20.15
CA GLY A 564 6.64 13.91 -19.43
C GLY A 564 5.17 13.51 -19.29
#